data_bfc7e51208b88ec76ad8798a07fc3772
#
_entry.id   bfc7e51208b88ec76ad8798a07fc3772
#
_cell.length_a   1.000
_cell.length_b   1.000
_cell.length_c   1.000
_cell.angle_alpha   90.00
_cell.angle_beta   90.00
_cell.angle_gamma   90.00
#
_symmetry.space_group_name_H-M   'P 1'
#
loop_
_entity.id
_entity.type
_entity.pdbx_description
1 polymer ?
#
loop_
_entity_poly.entity_id
_entity_poly.type
_entity_poly.pdbx_seq_one_letter_code
_entity_poly.pdbx_strand_id
1 'polypeptide(L)'
;MAWTVLPQETARKVADSLQPTMLDLIDLHLVGKQAHWTVVGENFQPVHERLDVLIDAWRLWSDSVAERIVILGALPKGRAQDIVNEGVGDEIPIAWLDGAEAMSYLADRVESVA
;
A
#
# COMPACT_ATOMS: atom_id res chain seq x y z
N MET A 1 17.79 -17.47 -1.31
CA MET A 1 18.03 -18.03 -2.66
C MET A 1 17.68 -16.98 -3.70
N ALA A 2 18.59 -16.64 -4.58
CA ALA A 2 18.34 -15.63 -5.60
C ALA A 2 18.00 -16.30 -6.94
N TRP A 3 17.01 -15.76 -7.64
CA TRP A 3 16.55 -16.21 -8.94
C TRP A 3 16.91 -15.19 -10.05
N THR A 4 17.96 -14.40 -9.81
CA THR A 4 18.37 -13.33 -10.71
C THR A 4 19.80 -13.57 -11.18
N VAL A 5 20.13 -13.05 -12.37
CA VAL A 5 21.49 -13.02 -12.90
C VAL A 5 22.30 -11.81 -12.42
N LEU A 6 21.70 -10.91 -11.65
CA LEU A 6 22.38 -9.73 -11.13
C LEU A 6 23.42 -10.13 -10.08
N PRO A 7 24.53 -9.38 -9.98
CA PRO A 7 25.46 -9.57 -8.87
C PRO A 7 24.74 -9.43 -7.54
N GLN A 8 25.15 -10.21 -6.56
CA GLN A 8 24.48 -10.30 -5.26
C GLN A 8 24.30 -8.93 -4.59
N GLU A 9 25.31 -8.07 -4.62
CA GLU A 9 25.21 -6.74 -4.01
C GLU A 9 24.24 -5.85 -4.73
N THR A 10 24.20 -5.88 -6.07
CA THR A 10 23.25 -5.13 -6.87
C THR A 10 21.85 -5.61 -6.58
N ALA A 11 21.62 -6.93 -6.55
CA ALA A 11 20.31 -7.51 -6.22
C ALA A 11 19.82 -7.06 -4.84
N ARG A 12 20.71 -7.05 -3.84
CA ARG A 12 20.38 -6.59 -2.49
C ARG A 12 19.97 -5.11 -2.47
N LYS A 13 20.70 -4.26 -3.18
CA LYS A 13 20.37 -2.82 -3.25
C LYS A 13 19.01 -2.59 -3.89
N VAL A 14 18.70 -3.32 -4.96
CA VAL A 14 17.40 -3.22 -5.61
C VAL A 14 16.30 -3.71 -4.67
N ALA A 15 16.48 -4.84 -4.01
CA ALA A 15 15.52 -5.37 -3.05
C ALA A 15 15.29 -4.39 -1.90
N ASP A 16 16.34 -3.79 -1.36
CA ASP A 16 16.23 -2.80 -0.28
C ASP A 16 15.45 -1.57 -0.73
N SER A 17 15.56 -1.16 -1.99
CA SER A 17 14.81 -0.01 -2.52
C SER A 17 13.33 -0.34 -2.77
N LEU A 18 13.01 -1.61 -3.00
CA LEU A 18 11.62 -2.04 -3.22
C LEU A 18 10.85 -2.24 -1.91
N GLN A 19 11.52 -2.47 -0.80
CA GLN A 19 10.89 -2.73 0.49
C GLN A 19 9.96 -1.59 0.94
N PRO A 20 10.36 -0.31 0.93
CA PRO A 20 9.45 0.78 1.27
C PRO A 20 8.23 0.88 0.35
N THR A 21 8.42 0.65 -0.95
CA THR A 21 7.32 0.67 -1.93
C THR A 21 6.29 -0.40 -1.60
N MET A 22 6.73 -1.60 -1.24
CA MET A 22 5.84 -2.68 -0.84
C MET A 22 5.01 -2.29 0.38
N LEU A 23 5.64 -1.71 1.40
CA LEU A 23 4.95 -1.28 2.62
C LEU A 23 3.94 -0.16 2.35
N ASP A 24 4.30 0.79 1.49
CA ASP A 24 3.38 1.86 1.09
C ASP A 24 2.13 1.30 0.40
N LEU A 25 2.30 0.32 -0.48
CA LEU A 25 1.18 -0.31 -1.17
C LEU A 25 0.28 -1.10 -0.21
N ILE A 26 0.87 -1.80 0.75
CA ILE A 26 0.11 -2.51 1.78
C ILE A 26 -0.66 -1.52 2.64
N ASP A 27 -0.02 -0.43 3.05
CA ASP A 27 -0.67 0.60 3.86
C ASP A 27 -1.82 1.28 3.11
N LEU A 28 -1.64 1.58 1.83
CA LEU A 28 -2.72 2.11 0.98
C LEU A 28 -3.92 1.17 0.94
N HIS A 29 -3.67 -0.13 0.87
CA HIS A 29 -4.73 -1.14 0.92
C HIS A 29 -5.49 -1.07 2.25
N LEU A 30 -4.79 -0.98 3.37
CA LEU A 30 -5.41 -0.91 4.70
C LEU A 30 -6.19 0.40 4.89
N VAL A 31 -5.59 1.53 4.55
CA VAL A 31 -6.21 2.85 4.65
C VAL A 31 -7.42 2.93 3.71
N GLY A 32 -7.28 2.41 2.50
CA GLY A 32 -8.36 2.35 1.53
C GLY A 32 -9.56 1.55 2.02
N LYS A 33 -9.32 0.39 2.61
CA LYS A 33 -10.41 -0.42 3.19
C LYS A 33 -11.09 0.29 4.36
N GLN A 34 -10.33 0.95 5.22
CA GLN A 34 -10.90 1.72 6.31
C GLN A 34 -11.85 2.80 5.77
N ALA A 35 -11.41 3.55 4.76
CA ALA A 35 -12.24 4.56 4.12
C ALA A 35 -13.47 3.94 3.43
N HIS A 36 -13.28 2.82 2.73
CA HIS A 36 -14.35 2.08 2.06
C HIS A 36 -15.47 1.69 3.03
N TRP A 37 -15.10 1.28 4.25
CA TRP A 37 -16.07 0.89 5.26
C TRP A 37 -16.79 2.08 5.90
N THR A 38 -16.12 3.23 6.01
CA THR A 38 -16.61 4.36 6.80
C THR A 38 -17.18 5.52 5.97
N VAL A 39 -17.12 5.44 4.64
CA VAL A 39 -17.69 6.48 3.78
C VAL A 39 -19.21 6.48 3.91
N VAL A 40 -19.81 7.69 4.03
CA VAL A 40 -21.26 7.90 4.19
C VAL A 40 -21.72 9.09 3.34
N GLY A 41 -23.03 9.28 3.22
CA GLY A 41 -23.61 10.45 2.59
C GLY A 41 -24.06 10.20 1.15
N GLU A 42 -24.33 11.29 0.43
CA GLU A 42 -24.91 11.23 -0.92
C GLU A 42 -24.01 10.51 -1.93
N ASN A 43 -22.69 10.62 -1.75
CA ASN A 43 -21.72 10.01 -2.65
C ASN A 43 -21.20 8.66 -2.12
N PHE A 44 -21.90 8.05 -1.19
CA PHE A 44 -21.48 6.79 -0.59
C PHE A 44 -21.18 5.72 -1.64
N GLN A 45 -22.17 5.41 -2.49
CA GLN A 45 -22.05 4.25 -3.37
C GLN A 45 -20.93 4.38 -4.42
N PRO A 46 -20.82 5.46 -5.18
CA PRO A 46 -19.74 5.56 -6.16
C PRO A 46 -18.35 5.59 -5.52
N VAL A 47 -18.19 6.23 -4.37
CA VAL A 47 -16.90 6.25 -3.66
C VAL A 47 -16.58 4.87 -3.09
N HIS A 48 -17.53 4.23 -2.45
CA HIS A 48 -17.38 2.89 -1.89
C HIS A 48 -16.96 1.88 -2.97
N GLU A 49 -17.62 1.89 -4.11
CA GLU A 49 -17.31 1.00 -5.23
C GLU A 49 -15.96 1.32 -5.87
N ARG A 50 -15.66 2.61 -6.08
CA ARG A 50 -14.39 3.03 -6.68
C ARG A 50 -13.21 2.66 -5.80
N LEU A 51 -13.36 2.76 -4.48
CA LEU A 51 -12.31 2.37 -3.53
C LEU A 51 -11.96 0.89 -3.65
N ASP A 52 -12.93 0.02 -3.83
CA ASP A 52 -12.64 -1.42 -4.00
C ASP A 52 -11.74 -1.67 -5.22
N VAL A 53 -11.99 -0.98 -6.32
CA VAL A 53 -11.17 -1.11 -7.53
C VAL A 53 -9.72 -0.69 -7.27
N LEU A 54 -9.53 0.45 -6.60
CA LEU A 54 -8.20 0.95 -6.27
C LEU A 54 -7.48 0.04 -5.27
N ILE A 55 -8.19 -0.41 -4.25
CA ILE A 55 -7.65 -1.30 -3.21
C ILE A 55 -7.17 -2.60 -3.82
N ASP A 56 -7.95 -3.19 -4.70
CA ASP A 56 -7.58 -4.44 -5.39
C ASP A 56 -6.31 -4.24 -6.22
N ALA A 57 -6.16 -3.10 -6.89
CA ALA A 57 -4.96 -2.77 -7.65
C ALA A 57 -3.74 -2.63 -6.72
N TRP A 58 -3.87 -1.89 -5.62
CA TRP A 58 -2.77 -1.72 -4.65
C TRP A 58 -2.34 -3.04 -4.04
N ARG A 59 -3.29 -3.89 -3.73
CA ARG A 59 -3.02 -5.21 -3.18
C ARG A 59 -2.25 -6.07 -4.18
N LEU A 60 -2.69 -6.08 -5.44
CA LEU A 60 -2.03 -6.83 -6.49
C LEU A 60 -0.59 -6.33 -6.72
N TRP A 61 -0.40 -5.02 -6.73
CA TRP A 61 0.92 -4.43 -6.92
C TRP A 61 1.86 -4.72 -5.75
N SER A 62 1.35 -4.73 -4.51
CA SER A 62 2.17 -5.10 -3.36
C SER A 62 2.67 -6.54 -3.47
N ASP A 63 1.83 -7.44 -3.95
CA ASP A 63 2.19 -8.84 -4.20
C ASP A 63 3.31 -8.93 -5.26
N SER A 64 3.16 -8.20 -6.37
CA SER A 64 4.16 -8.17 -7.42
C SER A 64 5.51 -7.66 -6.94
N VAL A 65 5.51 -6.61 -6.12
CA VAL A 65 6.75 -6.07 -5.54
C VAL A 65 7.38 -7.07 -4.58
N ALA A 66 6.57 -7.68 -3.71
CA ALA A 66 7.07 -8.69 -2.76
C ALA A 66 7.71 -9.88 -3.47
N GLU A 67 7.09 -10.37 -4.53
CA GLU A 67 7.63 -11.47 -5.32
C GLU A 67 8.94 -11.09 -6.01
N ARG A 68 9.05 -9.84 -6.47
CA ARG A 68 10.30 -9.35 -7.05
C ARG A 68 11.43 -9.33 -6.01
N ILE A 69 11.13 -8.94 -4.79
CA ILE A 69 12.11 -8.96 -3.69
C ILE A 69 12.61 -10.40 -3.47
N VAL A 70 11.70 -11.37 -3.47
CA VAL A 70 12.06 -12.79 -3.32
C VAL A 70 12.96 -13.27 -4.46
N ILE A 71 12.62 -12.91 -5.69
CA ILE A 71 13.41 -13.27 -6.87
C ILE A 71 14.84 -12.73 -6.74
N LEU A 72 15.01 -11.55 -6.15
CA LEU A 72 16.32 -10.93 -5.93
C LEU A 72 17.09 -11.57 -4.77
N GLY A 73 16.50 -12.53 -4.08
CA GLY A 73 17.17 -13.27 -3.02
C GLY A 73 17.00 -12.67 -1.62
N ALA A 74 16.08 -11.73 -1.44
CA ALA A 74 15.81 -11.12 -0.16
C ALA A 74 14.45 -11.58 0.40
N LEU A 75 14.23 -11.31 1.68
CA LEU A 75 12.96 -11.61 2.34
C LEU A 75 12.12 -10.34 2.41
N PRO A 76 10.93 -10.32 1.79
CA PRO A 76 10.03 -9.18 1.94
C PRO A 76 9.47 -9.13 3.36
N LYS A 77 9.39 -7.94 3.92
CA LYS A 77 8.80 -7.70 5.24
C LYS A 77 7.47 -6.99 5.03
N GLY A 78 6.39 -7.75 5.07
CA GLY A 78 5.05 -7.23 4.78
C GLY A 78 4.03 -7.52 5.88
N ARG A 79 4.48 -7.79 7.09
CA ARG A 79 3.60 -8.06 8.24
C ARG A 79 3.09 -6.74 8.83
N ALA A 80 2.00 -6.83 9.62
CA ALA A 80 1.45 -5.65 10.30
C ALA A 80 2.50 -4.92 11.12
N GLN A 81 3.37 -5.66 11.83
CA GLN A 81 4.43 -5.08 12.65
C GLN A 81 5.43 -4.29 11.81
N ASP A 82 5.71 -4.74 10.60
CA ASP A 82 6.64 -4.05 9.71
C ASP A 82 6.05 -2.70 9.25
N ILE A 83 4.75 -2.65 8.98
CA ILE A 83 4.07 -1.41 8.61
C ILE A 83 4.12 -0.41 9.76
N VAL A 84 3.85 -0.85 10.98
CA VAL A 84 3.90 0.00 12.17
C VAL A 84 5.31 0.52 12.40
N ASN A 85 6.32 -0.35 12.32
CA ASN A 85 7.72 0.00 12.59
C ASN A 85 8.31 0.96 11.55
N GLU A 86 7.91 0.83 10.30
CA GLU A 86 8.45 1.66 9.22
C GLU A 86 7.79 3.05 9.10
N GLY A 87 6.69 3.28 9.82
CA GLY A 87 6.07 4.59 9.88
C GLY A 87 5.58 5.12 8.54
N VAL A 88 4.77 4.36 7.84
CA VAL A 88 4.36 4.64 6.46
C VAL A 88 3.34 5.77 6.28
N GLY A 89 3.19 6.65 7.23
CA GLY A 89 2.37 7.84 7.10
C GLY A 89 1.32 7.99 8.18
N ASP A 90 0.49 9.01 8.04
CA ASP A 90 -0.54 9.35 9.01
C ASP A 90 -1.69 8.34 8.97
N GLU A 91 -2.22 8.03 10.14
CA GLU A 91 -3.38 7.16 10.25
C GLU A 91 -4.64 7.86 9.76
N ILE A 92 -5.48 7.11 9.05
CA ILE A 92 -6.83 7.58 8.75
C ILE A 92 -7.63 7.64 10.06
N PRO A 93 -8.41 8.70 10.28
CA PRO A 93 -9.19 8.79 11.52
C PRO A 93 -10.26 7.70 11.59
N ILE A 94 -10.55 7.24 12.78
CA ILE A 94 -11.67 6.32 13.04
C ILE A 94 -12.92 7.19 13.14
N ALA A 95 -13.54 7.44 12.02
CA ALA A 95 -14.68 8.35 11.91
C ALA A 95 -15.49 8.04 10.65
N TRP A 96 -16.74 8.46 10.64
CA TRP A 96 -17.54 8.48 9.42
C TRP A 96 -17.05 9.64 8.54
N LEU A 97 -16.76 9.36 7.28
CA LEU A 97 -16.26 10.34 6.33
C LEU A 97 -17.27 10.49 5.18
N ASP A 98 -17.55 11.72 4.75
CA ASP A 98 -18.31 11.87 3.50
C ASP A 98 -17.40 11.51 2.31
N GLY A 99 -18.01 11.37 1.12
CA GLY A 99 -17.27 10.94 -0.07
C GLY A 99 -16.12 11.87 -0.42
N ALA A 100 -16.30 13.18 -0.28
CA ALA A 100 -15.27 14.16 -0.58
C ALA A 100 -14.10 14.07 0.41
N GLU A 101 -14.38 13.94 1.70
CA GLU A 101 -13.37 13.77 2.73
C GLU A 101 -12.56 12.48 2.52
N ALA A 102 -13.25 11.37 2.25
CA ALA A 102 -12.61 10.09 2.00
C ALA A 102 -11.66 10.16 0.80
N MET A 103 -12.12 10.72 -0.31
CA MET A 103 -11.29 10.84 -1.51
C MET A 103 -10.14 11.81 -1.33
N SER A 104 -10.35 12.92 -0.62
CA SER A 104 -9.28 13.87 -0.31
C SER A 104 -8.18 13.23 0.54
N TYR A 105 -8.57 12.48 1.56
CA TYR A 105 -7.62 11.78 2.41
C TYR A 105 -6.76 10.80 1.61
N LEU A 106 -7.40 10.02 0.75
CA LEU A 106 -6.70 9.02 -0.05
C LEU A 106 -5.83 9.65 -1.13
N ALA A 107 -6.28 10.77 -1.73
CA ALA A 107 -5.48 11.50 -2.70
C ALA A 107 -4.18 12.01 -2.07
N ASP A 108 -4.26 12.57 -0.87
CA ASP A 108 -3.09 13.02 -0.12
C ASP A 108 -2.16 11.85 0.20
N ARG A 109 -2.71 10.73 0.55
CA ARG A 109 -1.94 9.54 0.88
C ARG A 109 -1.23 8.97 -0.34
N VAL A 110 -1.90 8.90 -1.48
CA VAL A 110 -1.31 8.47 -2.75
C VAL A 110 -0.19 9.44 -3.17
N GLU A 111 -0.42 10.73 -3.05
CA GLU A 111 0.59 11.75 -3.37
C GLU A 111 1.84 11.57 -2.52
N SER A 112 1.69 11.24 -1.24
CA SER A 112 2.82 11.07 -0.33
C SER A 112 3.71 9.87 -0.67
N VAL A 113 3.19 8.87 -1.38
CA VAL A 113 3.95 7.67 -1.77
C VAL A 113 4.43 7.70 -3.23
N ALA A 114 4.05 8.70 -3.99
CA ALA A 114 4.44 8.83 -5.39
C ALA A 114 5.91 9.38 -5.53
#